data_330ee07ff1fd1ff37efcaf35370bde3d
#
_entry.id   330ee07ff1fd1ff37efcaf35370bde3d
#
_cell.length_a   1.000
_cell.length_b   1.000
_cell.length_c   1.000
_cell.angle_alpha   90.00
_cell.angle_beta   90.00
_cell.angle_gamma   90.00
#
_symmetry.space_group_name_H-M   'P 1'
#
loop_
_entity.id
_entity.type
_entity.pdbx_description
1 polymer ?
#
loop_
_entity_poly.entity_id
_entity_poly.type
_entity_poly.pdbx_seq_one_letter_code
_entity_poly.pdbx_strand_id
1 'polypeptide(L)'
;MALIFRGETQCPLCREVIAADDDIVATSHFIGDPKDSLWQYSDAAFHRQCFAAWARREEFVKRFNETMKPFVFGNGKRQLMQDDGSIVQIKPED
;
A
#
# COMPACT_ATOMS: atom_id res chain seq x y z
N MET A 1 -2.50 -5.03 7.95
CA MET A 1 -3.20 -5.42 6.71
C MET A 1 -4.53 -4.71 6.63
N ALA A 2 -4.83 -4.12 5.49
CA ALA A 2 -6.08 -3.41 5.31
C ALA A 2 -7.27 -4.37 5.36
N LEU A 3 -8.32 -3.96 6.07
CA LEU A 3 -9.57 -4.69 6.05
C LEU A 3 -10.35 -4.26 4.82
N ILE A 4 -10.59 -5.20 3.93
CA ILE A 4 -11.25 -4.91 2.66
C ILE A 4 -12.58 -5.66 2.62
N PHE A 5 -13.66 -4.89 2.55
CA PHE A 5 -15.00 -5.43 2.39
C PHE A 5 -15.46 -5.09 0.97
N ARG A 6 -15.24 -6.02 0.04
CA ARG A 6 -15.58 -5.80 -1.35
C ARG A 6 -17.09 -5.53 -1.47
N GLY A 7 -17.43 -4.51 -2.25
CA GLY A 7 -18.79 -4.00 -2.33
C GLY A 7 -19.10 -2.90 -1.32
N GLU A 8 -18.21 -2.62 -0.36
CA GLU A 8 -18.39 -1.58 0.64
C GLU A 8 -17.20 -0.66 0.79
N THR A 9 -15.98 -1.23 0.77
CA THR A 9 -14.75 -0.44 0.91
C THR A 9 -14.55 0.44 -0.32
N GLN A 10 -14.21 1.71 -0.10
CA GLN A 10 -13.98 2.67 -1.18
C GLN A 10 -12.51 2.91 -1.39
N CYS A 11 -12.11 3.04 -2.66
CA CYS A 11 -10.80 3.50 -3.03
C CYS A 11 -10.64 4.98 -2.62
N PRO A 12 -9.60 5.35 -1.82
CA PRO A 12 -9.48 6.72 -1.36
C PRO A 12 -9.11 7.72 -2.47
N LEU A 13 -8.75 7.24 -3.65
CA LEU A 13 -8.36 8.12 -4.76
C LEU A 13 -9.55 8.51 -5.63
N CYS A 14 -10.42 7.56 -5.96
CA CYS A 14 -11.59 7.83 -6.81
C CYS A 14 -12.90 7.86 -6.04
N ARG A 15 -12.90 7.41 -4.78
CA ARG A 15 -14.07 7.34 -3.91
C ARG A 15 -15.12 6.32 -4.35
N GLU A 16 -14.81 5.51 -5.35
CA GLU A 16 -15.71 4.46 -5.80
C GLU A 16 -15.45 3.17 -5.04
N VAL A 17 -16.49 2.36 -4.92
CA VAL A 17 -16.46 1.10 -4.20
C VAL A 17 -15.57 0.10 -4.94
N ILE A 18 -14.83 -0.70 -4.18
CA ILE A 18 -14.01 -1.79 -4.71
C ILE A 18 -14.90 -3.01 -4.89
N ALA A 19 -15.05 -3.43 -6.14
CA ALA A 19 -15.88 -4.58 -6.50
C ALA A 19 -15.13 -5.90 -6.27
N ALA A 20 -15.87 -7.00 -6.33
CA ALA A 20 -15.35 -8.31 -5.98
C ALA A 20 -14.19 -8.76 -6.87
N ASP A 21 -14.15 -8.31 -8.13
CA ASP A 21 -13.15 -8.72 -9.11
C ASP A 21 -12.16 -7.62 -9.48
N ASP A 22 -12.19 -6.50 -8.76
CA ASP A 22 -11.25 -5.40 -9.03
C ASP A 22 -9.82 -5.79 -8.68
N ASP A 23 -8.89 -5.37 -9.52
CA ASP A 23 -7.46 -5.47 -9.23
C ASP A 23 -7.06 -4.33 -8.31
N ILE A 24 -6.45 -4.66 -7.18
CA ILE A 24 -6.20 -3.69 -6.12
C ILE A 24 -4.74 -3.65 -5.68
N VAL A 25 -4.36 -2.50 -5.11
CA VAL A 25 -3.15 -2.31 -4.32
C VAL A 25 -3.60 -2.08 -2.88
N ALA A 26 -3.08 -2.84 -1.95
CA ALA A 26 -3.43 -2.69 -0.53
C ALA A 26 -2.17 -2.74 0.32
N THR A 27 -2.15 -1.95 1.39
CA THR A 27 -1.01 -1.90 2.30
C THR A 27 -1.46 -2.10 3.74
N SER A 28 -0.51 -2.51 4.58
CA SER A 28 -0.68 -2.48 6.02
C SER A 28 -0.61 -1.04 6.52
N HIS A 29 -0.92 -0.87 7.80
CA HIS A 29 -0.83 0.42 8.48
C HIS A 29 0.65 0.71 8.79
N PHE A 30 1.30 1.48 7.94
CA PHE A 30 2.74 1.74 8.09
C PHE A 30 3.06 3.20 8.44
N ILE A 31 2.08 4.08 8.46
CA ILE A 31 2.24 5.47 8.87
C ILE A 31 1.41 5.68 10.13
N GLY A 32 2.09 5.90 11.26
CA GLY A 32 1.40 5.98 12.54
C GLY A 32 0.96 7.38 12.95
N ASP A 33 1.47 8.43 12.28
CA ASP A 33 1.17 9.81 12.66
C ASP A 33 -0.05 10.32 11.87
N PRO A 34 -1.21 10.58 12.54
CA PRO A 34 -2.40 11.05 11.83
C PRO A 34 -2.24 12.45 11.24
N LYS A 35 -1.19 13.17 11.59
CA LYS A 35 -0.89 14.48 10.99
C LYS A 35 -0.11 14.36 9.68
N ASP A 36 0.42 13.18 9.38
CA ASP A 36 1.13 12.94 8.12
C ASP A 36 0.13 12.97 6.97
N SER A 37 0.47 13.71 5.91
CA SER A 37 -0.45 13.86 4.77
C SER A 37 -0.72 12.55 4.03
N LEU A 38 0.11 11.53 4.22
CA LEU A 38 -0.10 10.21 3.65
C LEU A 38 -0.81 9.25 4.60
N TRP A 39 -1.09 9.68 5.83
CA TRP A 39 -1.67 8.79 6.84
C TRP A 39 -2.97 8.15 6.38
N GLN A 40 -3.84 8.91 5.72
CA GLN A 40 -5.14 8.41 5.28
C GLN A 40 -5.04 7.34 4.19
N TYR A 41 -3.89 7.23 3.54
CA TYR A 41 -3.63 6.24 2.49
C TYR A 41 -2.93 5.00 3.02
N SER A 42 -2.46 5.04 4.27
CA SER A 42 -1.91 3.89 4.97
C SER A 42 -3.08 2.99 5.40
N ASP A 43 -2.89 1.69 5.32
CA ASP A 43 -3.93 0.70 5.66
C ASP A 43 -5.20 0.88 4.81
N ALA A 44 -5.01 1.08 3.52
CA ALA A 44 -6.10 1.31 2.57
C ALA A 44 -5.96 0.38 1.37
N ALA A 45 -7.04 0.27 0.61
CA ALA A 45 -7.05 -0.46 -0.65
C ALA A 45 -7.38 0.52 -1.78
N PHE A 46 -6.62 0.42 -2.86
CA PHE A 46 -6.76 1.28 -4.04
C PHE A 46 -7.07 0.43 -5.26
N HIS A 47 -7.87 0.96 -6.19
CA HIS A 47 -7.87 0.38 -7.52
C HIS A 47 -6.47 0.52 -8.11
N ARG A 48 -5.95 -0.52 -8.76
CA ARG A 48 -4.58 -0.47 -9.29
C ARG A 48 -4.43 0.65 -10.32
N GLN A 49 -5.43 0.85 -11.17
CA GLN A 49 -5.37 1.93 -12.16
C GLN A 49 -5.36 3.31 -11.50
N CYS A 50 -6.07 3.49 -10.39
CA CYS A 50 -6.05 4.75 -9.66
C CYS A 50 -4.68 4.98 -9.04
N PHE A 51 -4.10 3.95 -8.46
CA PHE A 51 -2.75 4.02 -7.88
C PHE A 51 -1.73 4.40 -8.95
N ALA A 52 -1.80 3.78 -10.11
CA ALA A 52 -0.87 4.04 -11.22
C ALA A 52 -0.94 5.48 -11.71
N ALA A 53 -2.12 6.10 -11.64
CA ALA A 53 -2.32 7.49 -12.09
C ALA A 53 -2.15 8.52 -10.98
N TRP A 54 -1.89 8.10 -9.76
CA TRP A 54 -1.82 8.98 -8.60
C TRP A 54 -0.54 9.82 -8.62
N ALA A 55 -0.71 11.14 -8.47
CA ALA A 55 0.42 12.08 -8.51
C ALA A 55 1.42 11.86 -7.37
N ARG A 56 0.97 11.33 -6.24
CA ARG A 56 1.82 11.07 -5.08
C ARG A 56 2.30 9.61 -5.00
N ARG A 57 2.14 8.86 -6.06
CA ARG A 57 2.51 7.44 -6.09
C ARG A 57 3.98 7.22 -5.72
N GLU A 58 4.88 7.96 -6.33
CA GLU A 58 6.32 7.81 -6.07
C GLU A 58 6.67 8.11 -4.62
N GLU A 59 6.09 9.16 -4.07
CA GLU A 59 6.27 9.53 -2.67
C GLU A 59 5.77 8.43 -1.74
N PHE A 60 4.62 7.87 -2.06
CA PHE A 60 4.01 6.80 -1.26
C PHE A 60 4.86 5.53 -1.29
N VAL A 61 5.31 5.12 -2.47
CA VAL A 61 6.17 3.95 -2.65
C VAL A 61 7.47 4.13 -1.86
N LYS A 62 8.08 5.30 -1.97
CA LYS A 62 9.32 5.60 -1.26
C LYS A 62 9.11 5.52 0.26
N ARG A 63 8.02 6.09 0.76
CA ARG A 63 7.71 6.07 2.20
C ARG A 63 7.50 4.64 2.69
N PHE A 64 6.77 3.82 1.94
CA PHE A 64 6.55 2.44 2.29
C PHE A 64 7.89 1.69 2.38
N ASN A 65 8.73 1.84 1.37
CA ASN A 65 10.02 1.14 1.33
C ASN A 65 10.96 1.58 2.44
N GLU A 66 11.01 2.87 2.74
CA GLU A 66 11.82 3.38 3.84
C GLU A 66 11.34 2.86 5.20
N THR A 67 10.02 2.82 5.39
CA THR A 67 9.43 2.37 6.65
C THR A 67 9.63 0.87 6.85
N MET A 68 9.51 0.08 5.78
CA MET A 68 9.59 -1.39 5.87
C MET A 68 11.03 -1.92 5.79
N LYS A 69 11.97 -1.09 5.39
CA LYS A 69 13.37 -1.51 5.19
C LYS A 69 13.98 -2.25 6.38
N PRO A 70 13.79 -1.80 7.64
CA PRO A 70 14.41 -2.48 8.78
C PRO A 70 13.70 -3.76 9.21
N PHE A 71 12.52 -4.07 8.65
CA PHE A 71 11.73 -5.19 9.12
C PHE A 71 12.00 -6.45 8.30
N VAL A 72 12.30 -7.55 9.01
CA VAL A 72 12.40 -8.88 8.42
C VAL A 72 11.24 -9.70 8.96
N PHE A 73 10.44 -10.26 8.06
CA PHE A 73 9.25 -11.00 8.45
C PHE A 73 9.57 -12.43 8.83
N GLY A 74 8.57 -13.17 9.32
CA GLY A 74 8.77 -14.53 9.84
C GLY A 74 9.35 -15.52 8.84
N ASN A 75 9.21 -15.26 7.54
CA ASN A 75 9.81 -16.08 6.48
C ASN A 75 11.26 -15.70 6.18
N GLY A 76 11.86 -14.78 6.93
CA GLY A 76 13.23 -14.32 6.73
C GLY A 76 13.41 -13.34 5.59
N LYS A 77 12.33 -12.76 5.08
CA LYS A 77 12.38 -11.85 3.93
C LYS A 77 11.81 -10.49 4.27
N ARG A 78 12.25 -9.48 3.51
CA ARG A 78 11.70 -8.13 3.61
C ARG A 78 10.69 -7.90 2.49
N GLN A 79 9.80 -6.93 2.71
CA GLN A 79 8.84 -6.50 1.70
C GLN A 79 9.34 -5.25 1.00
N LEU A 80 9.16 -5.19 -0.30
CA LEU A 80 9.49 -4.05 -1.14
C LEU A 80 8.31 -3.74 -2.05
N MET A 81 7.90 -2.48 -2.10
CA MET A 81 6.85 -2.05 -3.01
C MET A 81 7.44 -1.60 -4.33
N GLN A 82 6.87 -2.07 -5.43
CA GLN A 82 7.25 -1.64 -6.78
C GLN A 82 6.43 -0.42 -7.19
N ASP A 83 6.79 0.20 -8.30
CA ASP A 83 6.14 1.42 -8.77
C ASP A 83 4.66 1.27 -9.05
N ASP A 84 4.22 0.06 -9.38
CA ASP A 84 2.80 -0.22 -9.62
C ASP A 84 2.03 -0.56 -8.35
N GLY A 85 2.69 -0.52 -7.19
CA GLY A 85 2.09 -0.85 -5.91
C GLY A 85 2.17 -2.32 -5.53
N SER A 86 2.70 -3.17 -6.40
CA SER A 86 2.89 -4.58 -6.09
C SER A 86 3.94 -4.73 -5.01
N ILE A 87 3.69 -5.63 -4.04
CA ILE A 87 4.61 -5.89 -2.95
C ILE A 87 5.29 -7.22 -3.22
N VAL A 88 6.61 -7.21 -3.29
CA VAL A 88 7.42 -8.42 -3.48
C VAL A 88 8.25 -8.69 -2.24
N GLN A 89 8.58 -9.95 -2.04
CA GLN A 89 9.44 -10.36 -0.93
C GLN A 89 10.86 -10.51 -1.44
N ILE A 90 11.81 -9.90 -0.75
CA ILE A 90 13.21 -9.94 -1.10
C ILE A 90 14.03 -10.43 0.07
N LYS A 91 15.19 -11.00 -0.23
CA LYS A 91 16.11 -11.41 0.82
C LYS A 91 16.71 -10.19 1.52
N PRO A 92 16.88 -10.24 2.85
CA PRO A 92 17.57 -9.16 3.54
C PRO A 92 19.00 -9.05 3.01
N GLU A 93 19.49 -7.83 2.95
CA GLU A 93 20.89 -7.62 2.64
C GLU A 93 21.77 -8.02 3.82
N ASP A 94 22.87 -8.60 3.51
CA ASP A 94 23.85 -9.00 4.53
C ASP A 94 24.61 -7.80 5.09
#